data_7154d7e9a0c8c21921beb8628ce9d1de
#
_entry.id   7154d7e9a0c8c21921beb8628ce9d1de
#
_cell.length_a   1.000
_cell.length_b   1.000
_cell.length_c   1.000
_cell.angle_alpha   90.00
_cell.angle_beta   90.00
_cell.angle_gamma   90.00
#
_symmetry.space_group_name_H-M   'P 1'
#
loop_
_entity.id
_entity.type
_entity.pdbx_description
1 polymer ?
#
loop_
_entity_poly.entity_id
_entity_poly.type
_entity_poly.pdbx_seq_one_letter_code
_entity_poly.pdbx_strand_id
1 'polypeptide(L)'
;MYPIEQVEALNPEVTRMVVRAPEIAKKIKPGQFIMLRIDEQGERIPLTMNDCDPEAGTITIIFQAVGATTMRLAQMKAGDALQDFAGPLGNPTELEGAKRACVIGGGLGTAIAFPQAKWLHDHGCEVDVITGFRNKDLVLLEDEINQHSTRQIIMTDDGSNGNKGLVTQALQRRIDEGADYDL
;
A
#
# COMPACT_ATOMS: atom_id res chain seq x y z
N MET A 1 14.00 10.30 -17.27
CA MET A 1 12.60 10.63 -16.90
C MET A 1 11.78 9.35 -16.84
N TYR A 2 10.81 9.29 -15.93
CA TYR A 2 10.01 8.10 -15.63
C TYR A 2 8.54 8.38 -15.96
N PRO A 3 8.01 7.81 -17.07
CA PRO A 3 6.64 8.07 -17.49
C PRO A 3 5.61 7.58 -16.47
N ILE A 4 4.57 8.38 -16.27
CA ILE A 4 3.38 8.02 -15.49
C ILE A 4 2.40 7.35 -16.45
N GLU A 5 2.02 6.11 -16.19
CA GLU A 5 1.11 5.35 -17.05
C GLU A 5 -0.34 5.48 -16.63
N GLN A 6 -0.59 5.55 -15.32
CA GLN A 6 -1.94 5.67 -14.77
C GLN A 6 -1.94 6.58 -13.55
N VAL A 7 -3.03 7.30 -13.36
CA VAL A 7 -3.34 8.07 -12.15
C VAL A 7 -4.81 7.88 -11.83
N GLU A 8 -5.10 7.53 -10.59
CA GLU A 8 -6.45 7.28 -10.09
C GLU A 8 -6.63 7.90 -8.72
N ALA A 9 -7.71 8.64 -8.53
CA ALA A 9 -8.13 9.09 -7.21
C ALA A 9 -8.88 7.95 -6.51
N LEU A 10 -8.32 7.38 -5.45
CA LEU A 10 -8.96 6.32 -4.67
C LEU A 10 -10.04 6.88 -3.73
N ASN A 11 -9.82 8.08 -3.24
CA ASN A 11 -10.76 8.90 -2.50
C ASN A 11 -10.33 10.37 -2.62
N PRO A 12 -11.05 11.35 -2.01
CA PRO A 12 -10.71 12.78 -2.15
C PRO A 12 -9.30 13.18 -1.71
N GLU A 13 -8.65 12.36 -0.87
CA GLU A 13 -7.35 12.69 -0.26
C GLU A 13 -6.19 11.81 -0.80
N VAL A 14 -6.51 10.67 -1.42
CA VAL A 14 -5.52 9.62 -1.75
C VAL A 14 -5.49 9.32 -3.24
N THR A 15 -4.30 9.32 -3.80
CA THR A 15 -4.04 9.05 -5.21
C THR A 15 -3.20 7.79 -5.37
N ARG A 16 -3.59 6.93 -6.32
CA ARG A 16 -2.80 5.83 -6.86
C ARG A 16 -2.13 6.30 -8.15
N MET A 17 -0.84 6.01 -8.29
CA MET A 17 -0.07 6.34 -9.48
C MET A 17 0.78 5.15 -9.90
N VAL A 18 0.76 4.84 -11.19
CA VAL A 18 1.59 3.79 -11.80
C VAL A 18 2.68 4.45 -12.63
N VAL A 19 3.93 4.12 -12.33
CA VAL A 19 5.13 4.71 -12.94
C VAL A 19 5.94 3.62 -13.63
N ARG A 20 6.36 3.86 -14.87
CA ARG A 20 7.24 2.96 -15.61
C ARG A 20 8.67 3.08 -15.10
N ALA A 21 9.16 2.02 -14.47
CA ALA A 21 10.51 1.92 -13.91
C ALA A 21 11.00 0.45 -13.92
N PRO A 22 11.28 -0.13 -15.10
CA PRO A 22 11.49 -1.58 -15.25
C PRO A 22 12.69 -2.12 -14.46
N GLU A 23 13.75 -1.34 -14.31
CA GLU A 23 14.92 -1.79 -13.55
C GLU A 23 14.70 -1.82 -12.03
N ILE A 24 13.74 -1.03 -11.56
CA ILE A 24 13.31 -1.05 -10.16
C ILE A 24 12.27 -2.15 -9.97
N ALA A 25 11.29 -2.27 -10.85
CA ALA A 25 10.20 -3.25 -10.76
C ALA A 25 10.71 -4.69 -10.66
N LYS A 26 11.81 -5.03 -11.35
CA LYS A 26 12.43 -6.35 -11.29
C LYS A 26 13.07 -6.71 -9.95
N LYS A 27 13.35 -5.72 -9.10
CA LYS A 27 14.20 -5.90 -7.90
C LYS A 27 13.51 -5.52 -6.60
N ILE A 28 12.50 -4.66 -6.65
CA ILE A 28 11.82 -4.14 -5.47
C ILE A 28 11.02 -5.24 -4.78
N LYS A 29 11.04 -5.22 -3.46
CA LYS A 29 10.36 -6.19 -2.59
C LYS A 29 9.46 -5.46 -1.58
N PRO A 30 8.46 -6.14 -1.00
CA PRO A 30 7.62 -5.57 0.05
C PRO A 30 8.44 -4.93 1.18
N GLY A 31 7.97 -3.79 1.67
CA GLY A 31 8.65 -2.99 2.69
C GLY A 31 9.67 -2.00 2.17
N GLN A 32 10.10 -2.11 0.92
CA GLN A 32 11.00 -1.15 0.30
C GLN A 32 10.25 0.08 -0.25
N PHE A 33 10.99 1.14 -0.49
CA PHE A 33 10.49 2.42 -0.97
C PHE A 33 11.29 2.93 -2.16
N ILE A 34 10.78 3.96 -2.78
CA ILE A 34 11.46 4.72 -3.83
C ILE A 34 11.61 6.18 -3.39
N MET A 35 12.55 6.87 -4.00
CA MET A 35 12.73 8.30 -3.88
C MET A 35 12.38 8.94 -5.22
N LEU A 36 11.42 9.85 -5.25
CA LEU A 36 11.03 10.54 -6.47
C LEU A 36 11.27 12.05 -6.40
N ARG A 37 11.38 12.66 -7.57
CA ARG A 37 11.42 14.09 -7.78
C ARG A 37 10.60 14.44 -9.03
N ILE A 38 9.75 15.44 -8.93
CA ILE A 38 8.84 15.80 -10.03
C ILE A 38 9.60 16.48 -11.17
N ASP A 39 10.42 17.48 -10.87
CA ASP A 39 11.19 18.27 -11.84
C ASP A 39 12.55 18.71 -11.24
N GLU A 40 13.34 19.46 -11.99
CA GLU A 40 14.68 19.89 -11.59
C GLU A 40 14.70 20.76 -10.31
N GLN A 41 13.62 21.48 -10.04
CA GLN A 41 13.48 22.36 -8.87
C GLN A 41 12.74 21.67 -7.72
N GLY A 42 12.18 20.49 -7.95
CA GLY A 42 11.39 19.76 -6.97
C GLY A 42 12.24 19.12 -5.88
N GLU A 43 11.63 18.93 -4.73
CA GLU A 43 12.21 18.14 -3.63
C GLU A 43 12.21 16.66 -3.97
N ARG A 44 13.16 15.92 -3.41
CA ARG A 44 13.14 14.46 -3.38
C ARG A 44 12.34 13.99 -2.20
N ILE A 45 11.29 13.23 -2.45
CA ILE A 45 10.44 12.66 -1.40
C ILE A 45 10.46 11.12 -1.45
N PRO A 46 10.51 10.45 -0.29
CA PRO A 46 10.37 8.99 -0.21
C PRO A 46 8.89 8.60 -0.26
N LEU A 47 8.57 7.57 -1.04
CA LEU A 47 7.26 6.93 -1.02
C LEU A 47 7.43 5.41 -1.03
N THR A 48 6.68 4.74 -0.17
CA THR A 48 6.69 3.28 -0.10
C THR A 48 6.02 2.68 -1.34
N MET A 49 6.59 1.62 -1.87
CA MET A 49 5.99 0.84 -2.93
C MET A 49 4.70 0.17 -2.42
N ASN A 50 3.61 0.32 -3.19
CA ASN A 50 2.35 -0.39 -2.92
C ASN A 50 2.26 -1.69 -3.72
N ASP A 51 2.64 -1.67 -4.98
CA ASP A 51 2.67 -2.86 -5.84
C ASP A 51 3.72 -2.70 -6.94
N CYS A 52 4.08 -3.78 -7.58
CA CYS A 52 4.95 -3.78 -8.76
C CYS A 52 4.53 -4.87 -9.75
N ASP A 53 4.73 -4.58 -11.02
CA ASP A 53 4.63 -5.56 -12.09
C ASP A 53 5.99 -5.65 -12.81
N PRO A 54 6.78 -6.70 -12.53
CA PRO A 54 8.08 -6.89 -13.18
C PRO A 54 8.00 -7.13 -14.68
N GLU A 55 6.90 -7.69 -15.21
CA GLU A 55 6.70 -7.96 -16.62
C GLU A 55 6.34 -6.67 -17.37
N ALA A 56 5.38 -5.92 -16.86
CA ALA A 56 5.05 -4.60 -17.38
C ALA A 56 6.15 -3.57 -17.10
N GLY A 57 7.01 -3.81 -16.11
CA GLY A 57 8.08 -2.89 -15.70
C GLY A 57 7.54 -1.66 -14.97
N THR A 58 6.51 -1.83 -14.14
CA THR A 58 5.84 -0.72 -13.45
C THR A 58 5.91 -0.85 -11.94
N ILE A 59 5.89 0.31 -11.29
CA ILE A 59 5.77 0.47 -9.83
C ILE A 59 4.49 1.25 -9.53
N THR A 60 3.69 0.75 -8.61
CA THR A 60 2.53 1.46 -8.08
C THR A 60 2.89 2.11 -6.74
N ILE A 61 2.59 3.39 -6.64
CA ILE A 61 2.65 4.16 -5.39
C ILE A 61 1.27 4.68 -5.05
N ILE A 62 0.96 4.72 -3.75
CA ILE A 62 -0.27 5.33 -3.22
C ILE A 62 0.15 6.37 -2.19
N PHE A 63 -0.36 7.58 -2.31
CA PHE A 63 0.03 8.70 -1.47
C PHE A 63 -1.14 9.64 -1.19
N GLN A 64 -1.03 10.37 -0.08
CA GLN A 64 -1.97 11.41 0.32
C GLN A 64 -1.41 12.78 -0.02
N ALA A 65 -2.24 13.67 -0.56
CA ALA A 65 -1.86 15.02 -0.93
C ALA A 65 -1.85 15.95 0.30
N VAL A 66 -0.79 15.88 1.13
CA VAL A 66 -0.68 16.60 2.41
C VAL A 66 0.37 17.71 2.43
N GLY A 67 1.28 17.74 1.44
CA GLY A 67 2.36 18.73 1.35
C GLY A 67 2.51 19.25 -0.07
N ALA A 68 3.30 20.30 -0.26
CA ALA A 68 3.46 20.97 -1.55
C ALA A 68 3.82 20.00 -2.68
N THR A 69 4.77 19.11 -2.45
CA THR A 69 5.21 18.13 -3.46
C THR A 69 4.12 17.08 -3.74
N THR A 70 3.47 16.53 -2.73
CA THR A 70 2.41 15.54 -2.93
C THR A 70 1.13 16.14 -3.53
N MET A 71 0.82 17.40 -3.25
CA MET A 71 -0.26 18.13 -3.92
C MET A 71 0.04 18.36 -5.41
N ARG A 72 1.28 18.70 -5.77
CA ARG A 72 1.70 18.80 -7.19
C ARG A 72 1.68 17.42 -7.86
N LEU A 73 2.16 16.40 -7.19
CA LEU A 73 2.16 15.02 -7.70
C LEU A 73 0.73 14.54 -8.00
N ALA A 74 -0.24 14.85 -7.14
CA ALA A 74 -1.65 14.50 -7.34
C ALA A 74 -2.32 15.21 -8.52
N GLN A 75 -1.72 16.30 -9.05
CA GLN A 75 -2.22 17.01 -10.24
C GLN A 75 -1.65 16.47 -11.56
N MET A 76 -0.62 15.62 -11.48
CA MET A 76 -0.02 14.98 -12.66
C MET A 76 -0.99 13.94 -13.25
N LYS A 77 -0.78 13.63 -14.52
CA LYS A 77 -1.68 12.78 -15.32
C LYS A 77 -0.88 11.67 -16.02
N ALA A 78 -1.59 10.68 -16.50
CA ALA A 78 -1.02 9.70 -17.43
C ALA A 78 -0.44 10.42 -18.66
N GLY A 79 0.79 10.06 -19.04
CA GLY A 79 1.56 10.71 -20.08
C GLY A 79 2.55 11.75 -19.58
N ASP A 80 2.39 12.29 -18.37
CA ASP A 80 3.44 13.09 -17.71
C ASP A 80 4.63 12.20 -17.31
N ALA A 81 5.74 12.82 -16.90
CA ALA A 81 6.91 12.07 -16.45
C ALA A 81 7.56 12.72 -15.21
N LEU A 82 8.06 11.88 -14.32
CA LEU A 82 8.87 12.29 -13.18
C LEU A 82 10.33 12.46 -13.62
N GLN A 83 11.01 13.45 -13.05
CA GLN A 83 12.42 13.71 -13.33
C GLN A 83 13.32 12.59 -12.79
N ASP A 84 13.15 12.25 -11.50
CA ASP A 84 13.88 11.18 -10.85
C ASP A 84 12.91 10.18 -10.21
N PHE A 85 13.31 8.90 -10.24
CA PHE A 85 12.63 7.81 -9.57
C PHE A 85 13.68 6.76 -9.24
N ALA A 86 14.20 6.80 -8.02
CA ALA A 86 15.33 5.98 -7.58
C ALA A 86 14.88 4.90 -6.60
N GLY A 87 15.38 3.70 -6.79
CA GLY A 87 15.09 2.55 -5.93
C GLY A 87 15.68 1.24 -6.49
N PRO A 88 15.40 0.10 -5.86
CA PRO A 88 14.73 -0.01 -4.54
C PRO A 88 15.61 0.54 -3.43
N LEU A 89 14.99 1.15 -2.42
CA LEU A 89 15.64 1.69 -1.23
C LEU A 89 15.08 1.02 0.03
N GLY A 90 15.86 1.03 1.10
CA GLY A 90 15.51 0.37 2.35
C GLY A 90 15.68 -1.16 2.29
N ASN A 91 15.43 -1.79 3.44
CA ASN A 91 15.48 -3.24 3.55
C ASN A 91 14.09 -3.83 3.27
N PRO A 92 14.00 -4.96 2.56
CA PRO A 92 12.74 -5.68 2.42
C PRO A 92 12.28 -6.21 3.80
N THR A 93 10.97 -6.34 3.95
CA THR A 93 10.40 -7.00 5.13
C THR A 93 10.73 -8.50 5.08
N GLU A 94 11.13 -9.07 6.22
CA GLU A 94 11.38 -10.50 6.35
C GLU A 94 10.01 -11.21 6.50
N LEU A 95 9.58 -11.90 5.45
CA LEU A 95 8.27 -12.55 5.36
C LEU A 95 8.40 -14.08 5.20
N GLU A 96 9.60 -14.56 4.91
CA GLU A 96 9.83 -15.97 4.57
C GLU A 96 9.59 -16.89 5.79
N GLY A 97 8.91 -18.01 5.53
CA GLY A 97 8.67 -19.04 6.52
C GLY A 97 7.41 -18.85 7.37
N ALA A 98 6.75 -17.71 7.28
CA ALA A 98 5.47 -17.48 7.95
C ALA A 98 4.38 -18.40 7.38
N LYS A 99 3.59 -19.03 8.25
CA LYS A 99 2.47 -19.90 7.89
C LYS A 99 1.13 -19.24 8.17
N ARG A 100 1.06 -18.43 9.22
CA ARG A 100 -0.13 -17.70 9.65
C ARG A 100 0.27 -16.29 10.06
N ALA A 101 -0.19 -15.29 9.34
CA ALA A 101 0.18 -13.90 9.56
C ALA A 101 -1.05 -13.02 9.79
N CYS A 102 -0.87 -11.96 10.60
CA CYS A 102 -1.84 -10.89 10.74
C CYS A 102 -1.23 -9.57 10.27
N VAL A 103 -1.72 -9.05 9.16
CA VAL A 103 -1.25 -7.78 8.61
C VAL A 103 -2.25 -6.68 8.98
N ILE A 104 -1.74 -5.62 9.61
CA ILE A 104 -2.59 -4.54 10.13
C ILE A 104 -2.21 -3.20 9.47
N GLY A 105 -3.20 -2.51 8.93
CA GLY A 105 -3.05 -1.18 8.33
C GLY A 105 -4.10 -0.19 8.83
N GLY A 106 -3.73 1.09 8.91
CA GLY A 106 -4.66 2.17 9.26
C GLY A 106 -4.58 3.32 8.27
N GLY A 107 -5.70 3.78 7.74
CA GLY A 107 -5.75 4.84 6.75
C GLY A 107 -4.81 4.56 5.57
N LEU A 108 -3.94 5.53 5.24
CA LEU A 108 -2.92 5.38 4.19
C LEU A 108 -1.93 4.24 4.48
N GLY A 109 -1.70 3.89 5.76
CA GLY A 109 -0.86 2.75 6.15
C GLY A 109 -1.33 1.41 5.58
N THR A 110 -2.60 1.29 5.21
CA THR A 110 -3.15 0.13 4.49
C THR A 110 -2.42 -0.09 3.16
N ALA A 111 -2.10 0.98 2.43
CA ALA A 111 -1.36 0.89 1.17
C ALA A 111 0.10 0.43 1.37
N ILE A 112 0.68 0.69 2.54
CA ILE A 112 2.02 0.24 2.93
C ILE A 112 1.99 -1.22 3.38
N ALA A 113 0.92 -1.65 4.05
CA ALA A 113 0.75 -3.00 4.56
C ALA A 113 0.37 -4.03 3.47
N PHE A 114 -0.33 -3.57 2.43
CA PHE A 114 -0.84 -4.45 1.36
C PHE A 114 0.23 -5.29 0.64
N PRO A 115 1.40 -4.76 0.23
CA PRO A 115 2.43 -5.57 -0.45
C PRO A 115 2.89 -6.78 0.38
N GLN A 116 2.95 -6.63 1.71
CA GLN A 116 3.31 -7.73 2.61
C GLN A 116 2.21 -8.79 2.64
N ALA A 117 0.94 -8.37 2.76
CA ALA A 117 -0.20 -9.29 2.74
C ALA A 117 -0.28 -10.06 1.42
N LYS A 118 -0.14 -9.36 0.30
CA LYS A 118 -0.11 -9.95 -1.05
C LYS A 118 1.00 -10.98 -1.18
N TRP A 119 2.22 -10.62 -0.81
CA TRP A 119 3.37 -11.53 -0.89
C TRP A 119 3.17 -12.78 -0.04
N LEU A 120 2.73 -12.62 1.21
CA LEU A 120 2.47 -13.74 2.13
C LEU A 120 1.42 -14.69 1.56
N HIS A 121 0.29 -14.15 1.12
CA HIS A 121 -0.79 -14.93 0.53
C HIS A 121 -0.35 -15.69 -0.74
N ASP A 122 0.37 -15.02 -1.64
CA ASP A 122 0.86 -15.60 -2.88
C ASP A 122 1.92 -16.71 -2.65
N HIS A 123 2.56 -16.71 -1.45
CA HIS A 123 3.49 -17.75 -1.02
C HIS A 123 2.87 -18.80 -0.09
N GLY A 124 1.54 -18.85 -0.01
CA GLY A 124 0.79 -19.91 0.69
C GLY A 124 0.65 -19.72 2.20
N CYS A 125 0.91 -18.51 2.72
CA CYS A 125 0.61 -18.15 4.09
C CYS A 125 -0.90 -17.93 4.27
N GLU A 126 -1.47 -18.35 5.40
CA GLU A 126 -2.80 -17.91 5.83
C GLU A 126 -2.71 -16.48 6.36
N VAL A 127 -3.35 -15.53 5.69
CA VAL A 127 -3.22 -14.10 6.01
C VAL A 127 -4.55 -13.52 6.46
N ASP A 128 -4.63 -13.09 7.70
CA ASP A 128 -5.69 -12.20 8.18
C ASP A 128 -5.24 -10.74 7.97
N VAL A 129 -6.04 -9.94 7.30
CA VAL A 129 -5.77 -8.51 7.11
C VAL A 129 -6.79 -7.68 7.86
N ILE A 130 -6.32 -6.85 8.78
CA ILE A 130 -7.16 -5.96 9.58
C ILE A 130 -6.85 -4.53 9.21
N THR A 131 -7.84 -3.80 8.70
CA THR A 131 -7.67 -2.40 8.32
C THR A 131 -8.61 -1.48 9.09
N GLY A 132 -8.17 -0.26 9.36
CA GLY A 132 -8.93 0.73 10.10
C GLY A 132 -8.97 2.08 9.39
N PHE A 133 -10.15 2.69 9.37
CA PHE A 133 -10.38 3.98 8.74
C PHE A 133 -11.30 4.84 9.61
N ARG A 134 -11.30 6.16 9.41
CA ARG A 134 -12.22 7.06 10.12
C ARG A 134 -13.68 6.77 9.75
N ASN A 135 -13.95 6.50 8.49
CA ASN A 135 -15.28 6.18 7.96
C ASN A 135 -15.16 5.35 6.68
N LYS A 136 -16.30 4.84 6.19
CA LYS A 136 -16.35 3.96 5.00
C LYS A 136 -15.86 4.62 3.71
N ASP A 137 -16.02 5.94 3.57
CA ASP A 137 -15.66 6.65 2.33
C ASP A 137 -14.14 6.80 2.17
N LEU A 138 -13.38 6.52 3.24
CA LEU A 138 -11.91 6.51 3.24
C LEU A 138 -11.31 5.12 3.13
N VAL A 139 -12.12 4.07 3.01
CA VAL A 139 -11.63 2.69 2.83
C VAL A 139 -10.82 2.59 1.54
N LEU A 140 -9.65 1.96 1.64
CA LEU A 140 -8.71 1.75 0.54
C LEU A 140 -8.49 0.26 0.28
N LEU A 141 -8.32 -0.11 -0.98
CA LEU A 141 -7.86 -1.44 -1.41
C LEU A 141 -8.72 -2.61 -0.91
N GLU A 142 -10.02 -2.39 -0.71
CA GLU A 142 -10.92 -3.43 -0.18
C GLU A 142 -10.93 -4.68 -1.06
N ASP A 143 -11.11 -4.50 -2.37
CA ASP A 143 -11.17 -5.63 -3.32
C ASP A 143 -9.81 -6.33 -3.47
N GLU A 144 -8.72 -5.55 -3.57
CA GLU A 144 -7.36 -6.09 -3.70
C GLU A 144 -6.95 -6.88 -2.44
N ILE A 145 -7.28 -6.38 -1.26
CA ILE A 145 -7.01 -7.08 0.00
C ILE A 145 -7.85 -8.35 0.09
N ASN A 146 -9.12 -8.30 -0.30
CA ASN A 146 -9.99 -9.48 -0.28
C ASN A 146 -9.46 -10.60 -1.19
N GLN A 147 -8.84 -10.25 -2.33
CA GLN A 147 -8.23 -11.22 -3.24
C GLN A 147 -6.93 -11.82 -2.71
N HIS A 148 -6.21 -11.11 -1.83
CA HIS A 148 -4.89 -11.50 -1.31
C HIS A 148 -4.91 -11.68 0.22
N SER A 149 -6.01 -12.19 0.76
CA SER A 149 -6.11 -12.54 2.18
C SER A 149 -7.01 -13.76 2.38
N THR A 150 -6.74 -14.49 3.44
CA THR A 150 -7.64 -15.58 3.91
C THR A 150 -8.87 -14.97 4.59
N ARG A 151 -8.67 -13.84 5.27
CA ARG A 151 -9.72 -13.09 5.94
C ARG A 151 -9.41 -11.60 5.92
N GLN A 152 -10.43 -10.80 5.62
CA GLN A 152 -10.36 -9.35 5.72
C GLN A 152 -11.31 -8.84 6.80
N ILE A 153 -10.84 -7.94 7.64
CA ILE A 153 -11.62 -7.24 8.65
C ILE A 153 -11.40 -5.73 8.48
N ILE A 154 -12.46 -5.00 8.19
CA ILE A 154 -12.41 -3.54 8.04
C ILE A 154 -13.12 -2.91 9.23
N MET A 155 -12.42 -2.05 9.97
CA MET A 155 -12.93 -1.29 11.08
C MET A 155 -13.11 0.17 10.69
N THR A 156 -14.16 0.82 11.21
CA THR A 156 -14.32 2.27 11.08
C THR A 156 -14.60 2.90 12.45
N ASP A 157 -14.01 4.09 12.67
CA ASP A 157 -14.16 4.78 13.96
C ASP A 157 -15.62 5.17 14.23
N ASP A 158 -16.34 5.58 13.17
CA ASP A 158 -17.74 6.00 13.25
C ASP A 158 -18.76 4.84 13.12
N GLY A 159 -18.30 3.66 12.68
CA GLY A 159 -19.16 2.49 12.44
C GLY A 159 -19.94 2.55 11.12
N SER A 160 -19.59 3.44 10.20
CA SER A 160 -20.32 3.65 8.93
C SER A 160 -20.33 2.45 8.00
N ASN A 161 -19.36 1.53 8.13
CA ASN A 161 -19.33 0.25 7.41
C ASN A 161 -20.03 -0.91 8.17
N GLY A 162 -20.67 -0.64 9.30
CA GLY A 162 -21.30 -1.64 10.17
C GLY A 162 -20.35 -2.28 11.20
N ASN A 163 -19.05 -1.94 11.19
CA ASN A 163 -18.05 -2.52 12.08
C ASN A 163 -17.26 -1.41 12.81
N LYS A 164 -17.82 -0.95 13.91
CA LYS A 164 -17.25 0.16 14.70
C LYS A 164 -16.13 -0.30 15.61
N GLY A 165 -15.04 0.45 15.64
CA GLY A 165 -13.96 0.30 16.60
C GLY A 165 -12.55 0.41 15.97
N LEU A 166 -11.56 0.05 16.77
CA LEU A 166 -10.14 0.11 16.39
C LEU A 166 -9.64 -1.24 15.89
N VAL A 167 -8.58 -1.22 15.08
CA VAL A 167 -7.90 -2.43 14.58
C VAL A 167 -7.40 -3.32 15.72
N THR A 168 -6.98 -2.74 16.83
CA THR A 168 -6.54 -3.48 18.03
C THR A 168 -7.66 -4.29 18.66
N GLN A 169 -8.90 -3.81 18.60
CA GLN A 169 -10.06 -4.56 19.10
C GLN A 169 -10.41 -5.73 18.18
N ALA A 170 -10.22 -5.56 16.88
CA ALA A 170 -10.39 -6.65 15.92
C ALA A 170 -9.30 -7.72 16.11
N LEU A 171 -8.05 -7.31 16.30
CA LEU A 171 -6.96 -8.24 16.61
C LEU A 171 -7.23 -9.02 17.91
N GLN A 172 -7.65 -8.33 18.99
CA GLN A 172 -7.96 -8.98 20.25
C GLN A 172 -9.06 -10.04 20.10
N ARG A 173 -10.12 -9.72 19.38
CA ARG A 173 -11.19 -10.70 19.06
C ARG A 173 -10.64 -11.93 18.34
N ARG A 174 -9.74 -11.75 17.38
CA ARG A 174 -9.12 -12.86 16.67
C ARG A 174 -8.29 -13.75 17.59
N ILE A 175 -7.51 -13.15 18.48
CA ILE A 175 -6.72 -13.88 19.49
C ILE A 175 -7.66 -14.64 20.44
N ASP A 176 -8.72 -14.02 20.92
CA ASP A 176 -9.72 -14.63 21.81
C ASP A 176 -10.47 -15.80 21.13
N GLU A 177 -10.63 -15.75 19.82
CA GLU A 177 -11.18 -16.83 18.97
C GLU A 177 -10.17 -17.96 18.70
N GLY A 178 -8.94 -17.86 19.22
CA GLY A 178 -7.89 -18.88 19.08
C GLY A 178 -7.01 -18.71 17.83
N ALA A 179 -6.97 -17.53 17.23
CA ALA A 179 -5.99 -17.27 16.17
C ALA A 179 -4.57 -17.28 16.76
N ASP A 180 -3.69 -18.00 16.09
CA ASP A 180 -2.28 -18.15 16.46
C ASP A 180 -1.42 -17.73 15.28
N TYR A 181 -0.83 -16.56 15.37
CA TYR A 181 -0.01 -15.97 14.32
C TYR A 181 1.48 -16.14 14.63
N ASP A 182 2.26 -16.48 13.61
CA ASP A 182 3.72 -16.56 13.69
C ASP A 182 4.41 -15.32 13.08
N LEU A 183 3.62 -14.40 12.53
CA LEU A 183 4.06 -13.09 12.04
C LEU A 183 2.96 -12.04 12.18
#